data_77eff92eda2dcd0522c7eeec36597686
#
_entry.id   77eff92eda2dcd0522c7eeec36597686
#
_cell.length_a   1.000
_cell.length_b   1.000
_cell.length_c   1.000
_cell.angle_alpha   90.00
_cell.angle_beta   90.00
_cell.angle_gamma   90.00
#
_symmetry.space_group_name_H-M   'P 1'
#
loop_
_entity.id
_entity.type
_entity.pdbx_description
1 polymer ?
#
loop_
_entity_poly.entity_id
_entity_poly.type
_entity_poly.pdbx_seq_one_letter_code
_entity_poly.pdbx_strand_id
1 'polypeptide(L)'
;MKDLTQCRAEIDAIDTHLIALFEERMRVARDVAYYKQEHHMDILDSSREQAVLDSRAARVSEDALRQPAIELFRELMRLSREEQRRCLDALNTSKAVAYCGMPGAFSESAVVGFFGEDCERVHFRTFEEVFAAVAQGKAKYGVVPVENSSSGSVNDVYDLLGKYACHIVGEQLVRVEQCLLGVPGAEISDIRTVFSHDQGFAQCPSFLAEHPDWVKTPYFNTAIAAQHVAELGDRHNAAIASRLAAKHYGLSILAEGIHSNDSNHTRFYIVSATPTSIGVPDKATLTFTVRHERGTLMRALSSFVAMGMNLTHIESRPLRDASWEYCFYVDLTGNVSEGNLRILLESLQADTENCRLLGAYQAAREQGHA
;
A
#
# COMPACT_ATOMS: atom_id res chain seq x y z
N MET A 1 -52.53 -23.81 -15.53
CA MET A 1 -51.65 -22.69 -15.11
C MET A 1 -51.53 -22.82 -13.60
N LYS A 2 -50.29 -22.85 -13.05
CA LYS A 2 -50.07 -22.92 -11.59
C LYS A 2 -50.50 -21.60 -10.96
N ASP A 3 -51.08 -21.63 -9.76
CA ASP A 3 -51.39 -20.39 -9.02
C ASP A 3 -50.12 -19.78 -8.43
N LEU A 4 -50.22 -18.52 -8.00
CA LEU A 4 -49.08 -17.76 -7.47
C LEU A 4 -48.48 -18.37 -6.22
N THR A 5 -49.29 -18.99 -5.36
CA THR A 5 -48.86 -19.64 -4.12
C THR A 5 -48.00 -20.88 -4.44
N GLN A 6 -48.44 -21.68 -5.40
CA GLN A 6 -47.69 -22.85 -5.88
C GLN A 6 -46.35 -22.42 -6.51
N CYS A 7 -46.34 -21.34 -7.32
CA CYS A 7 -45.12 -20.82 -7.92
C CYS A 7 -44.11 -20.35 -6.85
N ARG A 8 -44.57 -19.65 -5.81
CA ARG A 8 -43.72 -19.21 -4.70
C ARG A 8 -43.14 -20.39 -3.92
N ALA A 9 -43.95 -21.37 -3.58
CA ALA A 9 -43.47 -22.57 -2.87
C ALA A 9 -42.42 -23.35 -3.67
N GLU A 10 -42.55 -23.42 -5.00
CA GLU A 10 -41.55 -24.05 -5.86
C GLU A 10 -40.26 -23.24 -5.93
N ILE A 11 -40.34 -21.90 -5.96
CA ILE A 11 -39.16 -20.99 -5.91
C ILE A 11 -38.44 -21.17 -4.58
N ASP A 12 -39.16 -21.14 -3.45
CA ASP A 12 -38.57 -21.32 -2.11
C ASP A 12 -37.82 -22.67 -1.97
N ALA A 13 -38.38 -23.73 -2.56
CA ALA A 13 -37.71 -25.03 -2.57
C ALA A 13 -36.43 -25.01 -3.44
N ILE A 14 -36.46 -24.34 -4.61
CA ILE A 14 -35.30 -24.20 -5.50
C ILE A 14 -34.23 -23.37 -4.75
N ASP A 15 -34.60 -22.26 -4.12
CA ASP A 15 -33.67 -21.38 -3.39
C ASP A 15 -32.99 -22.12 -2.25
N THR A 16 -33.70 -23.00 -1.55
CA THR A 16 -33.11 -23.86 -0.52
C THR A 16 -31.98 -24.76 -1.10
N HIS A 17 -32.21 -25.36 -2.27
CA HIS A 17 -31.18 -26.16 -2.95
C HIS A 17 -30.01 -25.30 -3.44
N LEU A 18 -30.29 -24.08 -3.96
CA LEU A 18 -29.27 -23.15 -4.42
C LEU A 18 -28.34 -22.73 -3.26
N ILE A 19 -28.90 -22.45 -2.09
CA ILE A 19 -28.10 -22.11 -0.88
C ILE A 19 -27.18 -23.28 -0.52
N ALA A 20 -27.69 -24.51 -0.48
CA ALA A 20 -26.88 -25.69 -0.14
C ALA A 20 -25.73 -25.90 -1.14
N LEU A 21 -26.01 -25.76 -2.45
CA LEU A 21 -24.99 -25.85 -3.50
C LEU A 21 -23.98 -24.72 -3.44
N PHE A 22 -24.43 -23.51 -3.09
CA PHE A 22 -23.52 -22.36 -2.90
C PHE A 22 -22.57 -22.61 -1.74
N GLU A 23 -23.07 -23.07 -0.58
CA GLU A 23 -22.23 -23.40 0.59
C GLU A 23 -21.22 -24.51 0.27
N GLU A 24 -21.64 -25.56 -0.44
CA GLU A 24 -20.76 -26.63 -0.89
C GLU A 24 -19.67 -26.09 -1.82
N ARG A 25 -20.04 -25.23 -2.77
CA ARG A 25 -19.09 -24.59 -3.69
C ARG A 25 -18.08 -23.71 -2.94
N MET A 26 -18.49 -22.96 -1.91
CA MET A 26 -17.59 -22.16 -1.10
C MET A 26 -16.64 -23.04 -0.26
N ARG A 27 -17.08 -24.21 0.19
CA ARG A 27 -16.21 -25.20 0.84
C ARG A 27 -15.11 -25.69 -0.08
N VAL A 28 -15.45 -26.07 -1.33
CA VAL A 28 -14.46 -26.46 -2.32
C VAL A 28 -13.54 -25.30 -2.69
N ALA A 29 -14.04 -24.05 -2.71
CA ALA A 29 -13.20 -22.88 -2.97
C ALA A 29 -12.10 -22.68 -1.89
N ARG A 30 -12.37 -23.03 -0.62
CA ARG A 30 -11.36 -23.05 0.45
C ARG A 30 -10.28 -24.10 0.20
N ASP A 31 -10.68 -25.31 -0.21
CA ASP A 31 -9.72 -26.37 -0.51
C ASP A 31 -8.80 -25.98 -1.69
N VAL A 32 -9.35 -25.30 -2.70
CA VAL A 32 -8.57 -24.73 -3.81
C VAL A 32 -7.60 -23.66 -3.32
N ALA A 33 -7.97 -22.85 -2.32
CA ALA A 33 -7.06 -21.84 -1.76
C ALA A 33 -5.83 -22.47 -1.11
N TYR A 34 -6.02 -23.51 -0.29
CA TYR A 34 -4.92 -24.25 0.33
C TYR A 34 -3.98 -24.89 -0.71
N TYR A 35 -4.55 -25.53 -1.72
CA TYR A 35 -3.76 -26.11 -2.80
C TYR A 35 -2.93 -25.06 -3.55
N LYS A 36 -3.54 -23.93 -3.89
CA LYS A 36 -2.86 -22.82 -4.59
C LYS A 36 -1.73 -22.23 -3.76
N GLN A 37 -1.93 -22.06 -2.46
CA GLN A 37 -0.91 -21.57 -1.55
C GLN A 37 0.29 -22.52 -1.48
N GLU A 38 0.04 -23.81 -1.33
CA GLU A 38 1.08 -24.84 -1.26
C GLU A 38 1.93 -24.90 -2.55
N HIS A 39 1.28 -24.63 -3.71
CA HIS A 39 1.93 -24.68 -5.02
C HIS A 39 2.33 -23.32 -5.59
N HIS A 40 2.29 -22.25 -4.78
CA HIS A 40 2.63 -20.86 -5.17
C HIS A 40 1.87 -20.37 -6.43
N MET A 41 0.60 -20.72 -6.54
CA MET A 41 -0.28 -20.35 -7.66
C MET A 41 -1.11 -19.11 -7.32
N ASP A 42 -1.35 -18.25 -8.30
CA ASP A 42 -2.24 -17.12 -8.15
C ASP A 42 -3.71 -17.52 -7.91
N ILE A 43 -4.43 -16.72 -7.10
CA ILE A 43 -5.87 -16.94 -6.89
C ILE A 43 -6.64 -16.78 -8.21
N LEU A 44 -6.30 -15.73 -9.00
CA LEU A 44 -6.92 -15.47 -10.30
C LEU A 44 -6.22 -16.28 -11.40
N ASP A 45 -7.03 -17.08 -12.10
CA ASP A 45 -6.65 -17.74 -13.34
C ASP A 45 -7.66 -17.34 -14.42
N SER A 46 -7.33 -16.27 -15.15
CA SER A 46 -8.22 -15.68 -16.15
C SER A 46 -8.57 -16.65 -17.28
N SER A 47 -7.62 -17.50 -17.68
CA SER A 47 -7.83 -18.48 -18.74
C SER A 47 -8.81 -19.56 -18.31
N ARG A 48 -8.67 -20.03 -17.08
CA ARG A 48 -9.59 -20.99 -16.48
C ARG A 48 -10.98 -20.43 -16.28
N GLU A 49 -11.08 -19.16 -15.81
CA GLU A 49 -12.37 -18.50 -15.62
C GLU A 49 -13.14 -18.35 -16.93
N GLN A 50 -12.48 -17.94 -18.01
CA GLN A 50 -13.12 -17.83 -19.32
C GLN A 50 -13.59 -19.21 -19.82
N ALA A 51 -12.76 -20.23 -19.71
CA ALA A 51 -13.14 -21.60 -20.10
C ALA A 51 -14.33 -22.13 -19.29
N VAL A 52 -14.44 -21.75 -18.00
CA VAL A 52 -15.60 -22.10 -17.16
C VAL A 52 -16.86 -21.39 -17.67
N LEU A 53 -16.81 -20.08 -17.96
CA LEU A 53 -17.96 -19.32 -18.47
C LEU A 53 -18.47 -19.92 -19.79
N ASP A 54 -17.57 -20.18 -20.73
CA ASP A 54 -17.92 -20.76 -22.04
C ASP A 54 -18.59 -22.16 -21.90
N SER A 55 -17.99 -22.98 -21.04
CA SER A 55 -18.53 -24.31 -20.74
C SER A 55 -19.91 -24.30 -20.08
N ARG A 56 -20.18 -23.30 -19.20
CA ARG A 56 -21.47 -23.17 -18.52
C ARG A 56 -22.53 -22.59 -19.45
N ALA A 57 -22.18 -21.56 -20.23
CA ALA A 57 -23.07 -21.02 -21.26
C ALA A 57 -23.56 -22.08 -22.24
N ALA A 58 -22.68 -23.00 -22.65
CA ALA A 58 -23.04 -24.10 -23.57
C ALA A 58 -24.02 -25.13 -22.97
N ARG A 59 -24.15 -25.21 -21.64
CA ARG A 59 -25.09 -26.14 -20.96
C ARG A 59 -26.49 -25.57 -20.76
N VAL A 60 -26.69 -24.27 -21.01
CA VAL A 60 -28.02 -23.65 -20.90
C VAL A 60 -28.84 -24.00 -22.13
N SER A 61 -29.99 -24.64 -21.92
CA SER A 61 -30.88 -25.07 -22.99
C SER A 61 -31.64 -23.94 -23.68
N GLU A 62 -32.02 -22.90 -22.92
CA GLU A 62 -32.75 -21.75 -23.42
C GLU A 62 -31.78 -20.62 -23.76
N ASP A 63 -31.74 -20.17 -25.02
CA ASP A 63 -30.83 -19.14 -25.50
C ASP A 63 -30.99 -17.82 -24.72
N ALA A 64 -32.22 -17.44 -24.36
CA ALA A 64 -32.54 -16.24 -23.60
C ALA A 64 -31.91 -16.25 -22.19
N LEU A 65 -31.62 -17.40 -21.61
CA LEU A 65 -31.03 -17.55 -20.27
C LEU A 65 -29.49 -17.67 -20.28
N ARG A 66 -28.85 -17.75 -21.45
CA ARG A 66 -27.38 -17.91 -21.53
C ARG A 66 -26.64 -16.74 -20.93
N GLN A 67 -27.00 -15.51 -21.28
CA GLN A 67 -26.33 -14.33 -20.76
C GLN A 67 -26.56 -14.16 -19.25
N PRO A 68 -27.80 -14.26 -18.72
CA PRO A 68 -28.04 -14.27 -17.27
C PRO A 68 -27.24 -15.37 -16.53
N ALA A 69 -27.10 -16.55 -17.12
CA ALA A 69 -26.29 -17.62 -16.52
C ALA A 69 -24.79 -17.26 -16.46
N ILE A 70 -24.24 -16.64 -17.51
CA ILE A 70 -22.84 -16.15 -17.51
C ILE A 70 -22.64 -15.15 -16.37
N GLU A 71 -23.56 -14.20 -16.16
CA GLU A 71 -23.49 -13.22 -15.10
C GLU A 71 -23.52 -13.85 -13.71
N LEU A 72 -24.42 -14.83 -13.49
CA LEU A 72 -24.48 -15.59 -12.26
C LEU A 72 -23.16 -16.33 -11.99
N PHE A 73 -22.59 -17.02 -12.96
CA PHE A 73 -21.34 -17.75 -12.78
C PHE A 73 -20.14 -16.81 -12.59
N ARG A 74 -20.13 -15.64 -13.20
CA ARG A 74 -19.10 -14.60 -12.96
C ARG A 74 -19.14 -14.15 -11.51
N GLU A 75 -20.34 -13.90 -10.97
CA GLU A 75 -20.51 -13.52 -9.57
C GLU A 75 -20.11 -14.65 -8.61
N LEU A 76 -20.51 -15.90 -8.89
CA LEU A 76 -20.07 -17.04 -8.10
C LEU A 76 -18.55 -17.24 -8.10
N MET A 77 -17.85 -16.94 -9.19
CA MET A 77 -16.40 -16.98 -9.25
C MET A 77 -15.77 -15.81 -8.45
N ARG A 78 -16.35 -14.60 -8.52
CA ARG A 78 -15.94 -13.45 -7.70
C ARG A 78 -16.01 -13.82 -6.20
N LEU A 79 -17.16 -14.33 -5.75
CA LEU A 79 -17.37 -14.75 -4.36
C LEU A 79 -16.42 -15.86 -3.93
N SER A 80 -16.11 -16.80 -4.84
CA SER A 80 -15.13 -17.85 -4.54
C SER A 80 -13.72 -17.32 -4.37
N ARG A 81 -13.30 -16.32 -5.15
CA ARG A 81 -12.00 -15.67 -4.95
C ARG A 81 -11.94 -14.92 -3.61
N GLU A 82 -13.02 -14.29 -3.22
CA GLU A 82 -13.11 -13.62 -1.91
C GLU A 82 -13.00 -14.62 -0.77
N GLU A 83 -13.72 -15.76 -0.87
CA GLU A 83 -13.61 -16.83 0.13
C GLU A 83 -12.20 -17.42 0.18
N GLN A 84 -11.54 -17.65 -0.97
CA GLN A 84 -10.15 -18.09 -1.02
C GLN A 84 -9.24 -17.10 -0.31
N ARG A 85 -9.37 -15.78 -0.58
CA ARG A 85 -8.59 -14.74 0.09
C ARG A 85 -8.82 -14.76 1.60
N ARG A 86 -10.08 -14.76 2.04
CA ARG A 86 -10.45 -14.81 3.46
C ARG A 86 -9.84 -16.01 4.18
N CYS A 87 -9.81 -17.15 3.49
CA CYS A 87 -9.24 -18.39 4.02
C CYS A 87 -7.71 -18.29 4.17
N LEU A 88 -7.03 -17.74 3.17
CA LEU A 88 -5.57 -17.52 3.22
C LEU A 88 -5.19 -16.48 4.27
N ASP A 89 -6.01 -15.46 4.47
CA ASP A 89 -5.81 -14.45 5.52
C ASP A 89 -5.90 -15.07 6.93
N ALA A 90 -6.84 -16.00 7.12
CA ALA A 90 -6.98 -16.71 8.39
C ALA A 90 -5.80 -17.65 8.68
N LEU A 91 -5.12 -18.16 7.64
CA LEU A 91 -3.90 -18.96 7.76
C LEU A 91 -2.65 -18.10 7.98
N ASN A 92 -2.69 -16.86 7.54
CA ASN A 92 -1.61 -15.92 7.74
C ASN A 92 -1.61 -15.46 9.20
N THR A 93 -0.99 -16.24 10.07
CA THR A 93 -0.94 -16.02 11.52
C THR A 93 -0.05 -14.85 11.90
N SER A 94 0.78 -14.34 11.00
CA SER A 94 1.63 -13.19 11.26
C SER A 94 0.79 -11.93 11.46
N LYS A 95 0.98 -11.25 12.60
CA LYS A 95 0.47 -9.91 12.86
C LYS A 95 1.51 -8.84 12.59
N ALA A 96 2.71 -9.26 12.20
CA ALA A 96 3.85 -8.38 12.01
C ALA A 96 3.62 -7.38 10.89
N VAL A 97 4.13 -6.17 11.10
CA VAL A 97 4.17 -5.08 10.13
C VAL A 97 5.60 -4.93 9.64
N ALA A 98 5.82 -5.16 8.34
CA ALA A 98 7.12 -5.00 7.69
C ALA A 98 7.37 -3.53 7.35
N TYR A 99 8.60 -3.05 7.55
CA TYR A 99 9.02 -1.72 7.11
C TYR A 99 10.47 -1.73 6.64
N CYS A 100 10.84 -0.74 5.81
CA CYS A 100 12.20 -0.60 5.30
C CYS A 100 13.01 0.35 6.19
N GLY A 101 14.23 -0.04 6.53
CA GLY A 101 15.18 0.74 7.33
C GLY A 101 15.49 0.07 8.66
N MET A 102 16.32 0.72 9.46
CA MET A 102 16.68 0.26 10.80
C MET A 102 15.68 0.76 11.85
N PRO A 103 15.64 0.15 13.06
CA PRO A 103 14.90 0.70 14.18
C PRO A 103 15.26 2.19 14.41
N GLY A 104 14.23 3.03 14.60
CA GLY A 104 14.37 4.48 14.66
C GLY A 104 14.25 5.22 13.31
N ALA A 105 14.08 4.52 12.19
CA ALA A 105 13.83 5.17 10.90
C ALA A 105 12.42 5.80 10.83
N PHE A 106 12.23 6.79 9.95
CA PHE A 106 10.90 7.41 9.71
C PHE A 106 9.85 6.42 9.21
N SER A 107 10.26 5.34 8.53
CA SER A 107 9.36 4.24 8.17
C SER A 107 8.80 3.53 9.41
N GLU A 108 9.59 3.36 10.46
CA GLU A 108 9.08 2.82 11.73
C GLU A 108 8.13 3.82 12.40
N SER A 109 8.42 5.12 12.34
CA SER A 109 7.50 6.15 12.83
C SER A 109 6.14 6.08 12.11
N ALA A 110 6.13 5.75 10.81
CA ALA A 110 4.90 5.51 10.07
C ALA A 110 4.15 4.26 10.57
N VAL A 111 4.87 3.18 10.89
CA VAL A 111 4.27 1.98 11.50
C VAL A 111 3.63 2.31 12.84
N VAL A 112 4.35 2.99 13.72
CA VAL A 112 3.85 3.39 15.04
C VAL A 112 2.67 4.35 14.94
N GLY A 113 2.73 5.33 14.03
CA GLY A 113 1.65 6.28 13.81
C GLY A 113 0.35 5.65 13.31
N PHE A 114 0.44 4.58 12.51
CA PHE A 114 -0.72 3.91 11.94
C PHE A 114 -1.27 2.78 12.81
N PHE A 115 -0.40 1.93 13.38
CA PHE A 115 -0.77 0.71 14.10
C PHE A 115 -0.65 0.82 15.62
N GLY A 116 -0.02 1.87 16.14
CA GLY A 116 0.27 2.03 17.56
C GLY A 116 1.63 1.44 17.97
N GLU A 117 2.06 1.76 19.20
CA GLU A 117 3.36 1.32 19.73
C GLU A 117 3.46 -0.18 19.99
N ASP A 118 2.36 -0.85 20.29
CA ASP A 118 2.33 -2.27 20.67
C ASP A 118 2.30 -3.25 19.48
N CYS A 119 2.31 -2.73 18.23
CA CYS A 119 2.30 -3.59 17.05
C CYS A 119 3.64 -4.33 16.88
N GLU A 120 3.55 -5.61 16.51
CA GLU A 120 4.71 -6.41 16.13
C GLU A 120 5.32 -5.84 14.84
N ARG A 121 6.62 -5.50 14.86
CA ARG A 121 7.34 -4.82 13.77
C ARG A 121 8.56 -5.63 13.35
N VAL A 122 8.75 -5.73 12.04
CA VAL A 122 9.93 -6.38 11.44
C VAL A 122 10.53 -5.45 10.40
N HIS A 123 11.81 -5.12 10.57
CA HIS A 123 12.53 -4.27 9.64
C HIS A 123 13.24 -5.07 8.54
N PHE A 124 13.34 -4.49 7.37
CA PHE A 124 14.03 -5.01 6.20
C PHE A 124 14.99 -3.97 5.63
N ARG A 125 15.97 -4.42 4.85
CA ARG A 125 16.99 -3.52 4.28
C ARG A 125 16.50 -2.79 3.03
N THR A 126 15.61 -3.41 2.25
CA THR A 126 15.13 -2.89 0.98
C THR A 126 13.60 -2.86 0.94
N PHE A 127 13.04 -2.00 0.10
CA PHE A 127 11.60 -1.98 -0.16
C PHE A 127 11.13 -3.30 -0.77
N GLU A 128 11.93 -3.91 -1.63
CA GLU A 128 11.59 -5.19 -2.26
C GLU A 128 11.41 -6.31 -1.22
N GLU A 129 12.28 -6.37 -0.21
CA GLU A 129 12.13 -7.32 0.89
C GLU A 129 10.82 -7.12 1.69
N VAL A 130 10.37 -5.86 1.86
CA VAL A 130 9.07 -5.55 2.49
C VAL A 130 7.92 -6.11 1.65
N PHE A 131 7.90 -5.82 0.34
CA PHE A 131 6.88 -6.35 -0.56
C PHE A 131 6.88 -7.88 -0.62
N ALA A 132 8.07 -8.49 -0.67
CA ALA A 132 8.22 -9.95 -0.67
C ALA A 132 7.71 -10.57 0.64
N ALA A 133 8.01 -9.95 1.80
CA ALA A 133 7.53 -10.41 3.10
C ALA A 133 5.99 -10.40 3.18
N VAL A 134 5.35 -9.36 2.64
CA VAL A 134 3.89 -9.24 2.57
C VAL A 134 3.31 -10.29 1.61
N ALA A 135 3.87 -10.40 0.40
CA ALA A 135 3.39 -11.35 -0.61
C ALA A 135 3.53 -12.83 -0.17
N GLN A 136 4.57 -13.14 0.63
CA GLN A 136 4.82 -14.46 1.20
C GLN A 136 4.08 -14.73 2.53
N GLY A 137 3.30 -13.75 3.02
CA GLY A 137 2.61 -13.87 4.30
C GLY A 137 3.49 -13.87 5.55
N LYS A 138 4.77 -13.51 5.43
CA LYS A 138 5.68 -13.32 6.57
C LYS A 138 5.34 -12.08 7.39
N ALA A 139 4.72 -11.09 6.75
CA ALA A 139 4.15 -9.93 7.38
C ALA A 139 2.72 -9.72 6.87
N LYS A 140 1.82 -9.28 7.74
CA LYS A 140 0.43 -8.98 7.36
C LYS A 140 0.34 -7.69 6.55
N TYR A 141 1.14 -6.71 6.94
CA TYR A 141 1.20 -5.39 6.31
C TYR A 141 2.64 -5.01 6.00
N GLY A 142 2.81 -4.17 4.98
CA GLY A 142 4.06 -3.48 4.69
C GLY A 142 3.85 -1.97 4.73
N VAL A 143 4.81 -1.24 5.26
CA VAL A 143 4.81 0.23 5.30
C VAL A 143 5.95 0.72 4.42
N VAL A 144 5.62 1.44 3.35
CA VAL A 144 6.59 1.90 2.33
C VAL A 144 6.38 3.37 2.00
N PRO A 145 7.46 4.19 1.92
CA PRO A 145 7.35 5.60 1.55
C PRO A 145 7.03 5.73 0.06
N VAL A 146 6.13 6.61 -0.30
CA VAL A 146 5.77 6.84 -1.71
C VAL A 146 6.12 8.23 -2.20
N GLU A 147 6.14 9.19 -1.29
CA GLU A 147 6.40 10.58 -1.64
C GLU A 147 6.94 11.34 -0.41
N ASN A 148 7.88 12.24 -0.65
CA ASN A 148 8.30 13.22 0.33
C ASN A 148 8.08 14.62 -0.24
N SER A 149 7.52 15.53 0.56
CA SER A 149 7.16 16.89 0.11
C SER A 149 8.35 17.74 -0.35
N SER A 150 9.58 17.35 0.02
CA SER A 150 10.82 18.07 -0.36
C SER A 150 11.60 17.37 -1.47
N SER A 151 11.58 16.02 -1.54
CA SER A 151 12.38 15.24 -2.50
C SER A 151 11.55 14.55 -3.60
N GLY A 152 10.20 14.63 -3.50
CA GLY A 152 9.29 14.06 -4.50
C GLY A 152 9.04 12.56 -4.35
N SER A 153 8.70 11.91 -5.45
CA SER A 153 8.25 10.52 -5.51
C SER A 153 9.37 9.52 -5.25
N VAL A 154 9.05 8.42 -4.53
CA VAL A 154 9.94 7.29 -4.31
C VAL A 154 9.70 6.25 -5.42
N ASN A 155 10.40 6.43 -6.52
CA ASN A 155 10.20 5.71 -7.77
C ASN A 155 10.24 4.19 -7.64
N ASP A 156 11.17 3.66 -6.84
CA ASP A 156 11.34 2.21 -6.63
C ASP A 156 10.08 1.56 -6.05
N VAL A 157 9.33 2.29 -5.21
CA VAL A 157 8.10 1.77 -4.60
C VAL A 157 6.98 1.63 -5.64
N TYR A 158 6.85 2.57 -6.58
CA TYR A 158 5.90 2.44 -7.69
C TYR A 158 6.22 1.26 -8.60
N ASP A 159 7.51 1.03 -8.90
CA ASP A 159 7.94 -0.14 -9.68
C ASP A 159 7.59 -1.46 -8.96
N LEU A 160 7.74 -1.50 -7.62
CA LEU A 160 7.39 -2.66 -6.81
C LEU A 160 5.87 -2.87 -6.69
N LEU A 161 5.06 -1.79 -6.62
CA LEU A 161 3.59 -1.88 -6.71
C LEU A 161 3.13 -2.50 -8.05
N GLY A 162 3.86 -2.23 -9.13
CA GLY A 162 3.65 -2.89 -10.42
C GLY A 162 4.04 -4.36 -10.43
N LYS A 163 5.14 -4.72 -9.74
CA LYS A 163 5.73 -6.06 -9.72
C LYS A 163 4.97 -7.03 -8.81
N TYR A 164 4.57 -6.58 -7.62
CA TYR A 164 3.91 -7.40 -6.61
C TYR A 164 2.39 -7.22 -6.64
N ALA A 165 1.64 -8.31 -6.46
CA ALA A 165 0.18 -8.27 -6.39
C ALA A 165 -0.34 -7.80 -5.02
N CYS A 166 0.28 -6.73 -4.48
CA CYS A 166 -0.15 -6.12 -3.23
C CYS A 166 -1.22 -5.05 -3.47
N HIS A 167 -2.03 -4.81 -2.43
CA HIS A 167 -3.07 -3.79 -2.39
C HIS A 167 -2.72 -2.71 -1.37
N ILE A 168 -3.06 -1.46 -1.70
CA ILE A 168 -2.95 -0.35 -0.76
C ILE A 168 -4.20 -0.37 0.13
N VAL A 169 -3.99 -0.49 1.44
CA VAL A 169 -5.08 -0.64 2.42
C VAL A 169 -5.16 0.52 3.40
N GLY A 170 -4.21 1.44 3.34
CA GLY A 170 -4.14 2.63 4.17
C GLY A 170 -3.03 3.57 3.74
N GLU A 171 -3.02 4.74 4.34
CA GLU A 171 -2.03 5.80 4.12
C GLU A 171 -1.64 6.43 5.47
N GLN A 172 -0.37 6.74 5.64
CA GLN A 172 0.16 7.45 6.81
C GLN A 172 1.04 8.61 6.37
N LEU A 173 0.82 9.77 6.97
CA LEU A 173 1.66 10.94 6.81
C LEU A 173 2.57 11.07 8.04
N VAL A 174 3.87 11.22 7.81
CA VAL A 174 4.87 11.41 8.88
C VAL A 174 5.59 12.72 8.66
N ARG A 175 5.54 13.60 9.63
CA ARG A 175 6.37 14.80 9.66
C ARG A 175 7.83 14.41 9.87
N VAL A 176 8.72 14.92 9.03
CA VAL A 176 10.15 14.65 9.13
C VAL A 176 10.78 15.65 10.08
N GLU A 177 10.81 15.31 11.35
CA GLU A 177 11.46 16.10 12.40
C GLU A 177 12.86 15.54 12.67
N GLN A 178 13.87 16.40 12.49
CA GLN A 178 15.24 16.06 12.82
C GLN A 178 15.58 16.59 14.21
N CYS A 179 16.24 15.74 15.00
CA CYS A 179 16.78 16.06 16.32
C CYS A 179 18.29 15.88 16.34
N LEU A 180 18.99 16.66 17.15
CA LEU A 180 20.38 16.38 17.51
C LEU A 180 20.41 15.44 18.70
N LEU A 181 21.03 14.28 18.54
CA LEU A 181 21.08 13.21 19.52
C LEU A 181 22.51 13.00 20.01
N GLY A 182 22.70 12.96 21.31
CA GLY A 182 23.99 12.65 21.95
C GLY A 182 23.87 11.60 23.04
N VAL A 183 24.98 11.12 23.56
CA VAL A 183 24.98 10.21 24.70
C VAL A 183 24.40 10.89 25.94
N PRO A 184 23.81 10.15 26.90
CA PRO A 184 23.32 10.75 28.15
C PRO A 184 24.37 11.57 28.88
N GLY A 185 24.00 12.81 29.24
CA GLY A 185 24.88 13.76 29.92
C GLY A 185 25.81 14.57 29.00
N ALA A 186 25.74 14.39 27.67
CA ALA A 186 26.39 15.29 26.73
C ALA A 186 25.60 16.60 26.61
N GLU A 187 26.29 17.70 26.36
CA GLU A 187 25.74 19.04 26.06
C GLU A 187 26.13 19.47 24.64
N ILE A 188 25.37 20.39 24.02
CA ILE A 188 25.66 20.89 22.67
C ILE A 188 27.09 21.46 22.59
N SER A 189 27.57 22.10 23.64
CA SER A 189 28.93 22.64 23.75
C SER A 189 30.06 21.60 23.69
N ASP A 190 29.76 20.36 24.02
CA ASP A 190 30.73 19.27 23.94
C ASP A 190 30.97 18.80 22.52
N ILE A 191 29.94 18.93 21.63
CA ILE A 191 29.93 18.29 20.32
C ILE A 191 31.04 18.83 19.41
N ARG A 192 31.70 17.89 18.73
CA ARG A 192 32.76 18.13 17.74
C ARG A 192 32.45 17.46 16.40
N THR A 193 31.82 16.27 16.44
CA THR A 193 31.49 15.49 15.25
C THR A 193 30.01 15.17 15.22
N VAL A 194 29.38 15.37 14.06
CA VAL A 194 27.98 15.07 13.82
C VAL A 194 27.85 14.06 12.68
N PHE A 195 27.12 12.97 12.92
CA PHE A 195 26.86 11.89 11.99
C PHE A 195 25.43 11.98 11.49
N SER A 196 25.21 11.82 10.20
CA SER A 196 23.89 11.69 9.59
C SER A 196 23.98 11.24 8.15
N HIS A 197 22.83 10.91 7.52
CA HIS A 197 22.72 10.83 6.08
C HIS A 197 22.85 12.21 5.44
N ASP A 198 23.36 12.31 4.21
CA ASP A 198 23.50 13.59 3.50
C ASP A 198 22.18 14.39 3.44
N GLN A 199 21.05 13.69 3.25
CA GLN A 199 19.73 14.33 3.27
C GLN A 199 19.38 14.89 4.66
N GLY A 200 19.81 14.26 5.76
CA GLY A 200 19.64 14.77 7.13
C GLY A 200 20.40 16.09 7.33
N PHE A 201 21.63 16.16 6.83
CA PHE A 201 22.39 17.41 6.84
C PHE A 201 21.74 18.49 5.98
N ALA A 202 21.28 18.14 4.77
CA ALA A 202 20.61 19.07 3.85
C ALA A 202 19.29 19.63 4.40
N GLN A 203 18.65 18.92 5.34
CA GLN A 203 17.42 19.36 6.00
C GLN A 203 17.67 20.30 7.17
N CYS A 204 18.91 20.42 7.68
CA CYS A 204 19.28 21.20 8.88
C CYS A 204 20.30 22.32 8.61
N PRO A 205 20.27 23.05 7.45
CA PRO A 205 21.34 23.96 7.08
C PRO A 205 21.47 25.14 8.07
N SER A 206 20.36 25.71 8.54
CA SER A 206 20.37 26.86 9.45
C SER A 206 21.00 26.48 10.79
N PHE A 207 20.58 25.39 11.39
CA PHE A 207 21.14 24.90 12.66
C PHE A 207 22.63 24.57 12.55
N LEU A 208 23.04 23.91 11.46
CA LEU A 208 24.45 23.57 11.23
C LEU A 208 25.32 24.78 10.95
N ALA A 209 24.77 25.89 10.44
CA ALA A 209 25.48 27.13 10.22
C ALA A 209 25.83 27.87 11.56
N GLU A 210 25.10 27.62 12.64
CA GLU A 210 25.37 28.10 13.98
C GLU A 210 26.56 27.38 14.62
N HIS A 211 26.95 26.22 14.06
CA HIS A 211 28.02 25.35 14.57
C HIS A 211 29.06 25.04 13.48
N PRO A 212 29.79 26.05 12.95
CA PRO A 212 30.68 25.85 11.79
C PRO A 212 31.89 24.99 12.09
N ASP A 213 32.26 24.81 13.35
CA ASP A 213 33.42 24.04 13.80
C ASP A 213 33.12 22.53 13.90
N TRP A 214 31.86 22.10 13.71
CA TRP A 214 31.52 20.69 13.76
C TRP A 214 31.95 19.95 12.49
N VAL A 215 32.57 18.79 12.69
CA VAL A 215 32.90 17.88 11.59
C VAL A 215 31.66 17.09 11.20
N LYS A 216 31.18 17.28 9.97
CA LYS A 216 30.04 16.52 9.41
C LYS A 216 30.53 15.23 8.78
N THR A 217 30.06 14.10 9.27
CA THR A 217 30.45 12.77 8.79
C THR A 217 29.23 12.06 8.20
N PRO A 218 29.18 11.88 6.87
CA PRO A 218 28.08 11.18 6.20
C PRO A 218 27.98 9.72 6.64
N TYR A 219 26.74 9.26 6.80
CA TYR A 219 26.41 7.89 7.12
C TYR A 219 25.31 7.34 6.21
N PHE A 220 25.18 6.01 6.14
CA PHE A 220 24.25 5.33 5.24
C PHE A 220 22.77 5.74 5.45
N ASN A 221 22.34 5.90 6.70
CA ASN A 221 21.05 6.47 7.07
C ASN A 221 21.11 7.10 8.47
N THR A 222 20.09 7.90 8.81
CA THR A 222 20.05 8.66 10.08
C THR A 222 19.94 7.75 11.31
N ALA A 223 19.21 6.62 11.23
CA ALA A 223 19.06 5.70 12.35
C ALA A 223 20.37 4.93 12.64
N ILE A 224 21.10 4.52 11.59
CA ILE A 224 22.45 3.90 11.77
C ILE A 224 23.44 4.92 12.34
N ALA A 225 23.34 6.20 11.97
CA ALA A 225 24.17 7.26 12.56
C ALA A 225 23.90 7.39 14.07
N ALA A 226 22.64 7.34 14.49
CA ALA A 226 22.27 7.34 15.91
C ALA A 226 22.78 6.09 16.64
N GLN A 227 22.63 4.92 16.05
CA GLN A 227 23.19 3.68 16.59
C GLN A 227 24.71 3.80 16.79
N HIS A 228 25.43 4.29 15.80
CA HIS A 228 26.87 4.48 15.87
C HIS A 228 27.30 5.41 17.00
N VAL A 229 26.61 6.54 17.20
CA VAL A 229 26.89 7.45 18.31
C VAL A 229 26.67 6.78 19.66
N ALA A 230 25.63 5.95 19.79
CA ALA A 230 25.38 5.17 20.99
C ALA A 230 26.51 4.16 21.27
N GLU A 231 26.99 3.47 20.22
CA GLU A 231 28.08 2.49 20.32
C GLU A 231 29.44 3.13 20.66
N LEU A 232 29.71 4.35 20.14
CA LEU A 232 30.91 5.09 20.48
C LEU A 232 30.96 5.51 21.95
N GLY A 233 29.81 5.84 22.55
CA GLY A 233 29.73 6.26 23.94
C GLY A 233 30.48 7.55 24.29
N ASP A 234 30.89 8.34 23.28
CA ASP A 234 31.70 9.54 23.44
C ASP A 234 30.82 10.79 23.35
N ARG A 235 30.89 11.62 24.39
CA ARG A 235 30.11 12.86 24.53
C ARG A 235 30.40 13.91 23.45
N HIS A 236 31.53 13.81 22.71
CA HIS A 236 31.89 14.73 21.65
C HIS A 236 31.21 14.39 20.31
N ASN A 237 30.46 13.32 20.25
CA ASN A 237 29.78 12.83 19.05
C ASN A 237 28.27 13.00 19.18
N ALA A 238 27.63 13.44 18.10
CA ALA A 238 26.19 13.53 18.00
C ALA A 238 25.68 12.97 16.66
N ALA A 239 24.40 12.61 16.61
CA ALA A 239 23.73 12.23 15.38
C ALA A 239 22.56 13.17 15.08
N ILE A 240 22.29 13.43 13.79
CA ILE A 240 21.02 14.02 13.36
C ILE A 240 20.13 12.87 12.93
N ALA A 241 19.04 12.64 13.68
CA ALA A 241 18.09 11.56 13.44
C ALA A 241 16.71 11.87 14.05
N SER A 242 15.79 10.90 13.95
CA SER A 242 14.44 11.01 14.50
C SER A 242 14.44 10.90 16.04
N ARG A 243 13.38 11.44 16.68
CA ARG A 243 13.11 11.21 18.11
C ARG A 243 13.00 9.72 18.47
N LEU A 244 12.46 8.92 17.56
CA LEU A 244 12.31 7.47 17.77
C LEU A 244 13.68 6.77 17.84
N ALA A 245 14.66 7.22 17.06
CA ALA A 245 16.03 6.73 17.14
C ALA A 245 16.67 7.01 18.52
N ALA A 246 16.40 8.18 19.11
CA ALA A 246 16.86 8.47 20.47
C ALA A 246 16.32 7.46 21.48
N LYS A 247 15.02 7.13 21.42
CA LYS A 247 14.36 6.15 22.28
C LYS A 247 14.98 4.75 22.11
N HIS A 248 15.21 4.31 20.86
CA HIS A 248 15.75 2.98 20.57
C HIS A 248 17.18 2.79 21.05
N TYR A 249 18.04 3.80 20.84
CA TYR A 249 19.47 3.67 21.11
C TYR A 249 19.89 4.28 22.46
N GLY A 250 18.92 4.72 23.28
CA GLY A 250 19.20 5.27 24.61
C GLY A 250 19.98 6.60 24.58
N LEU A 251 19.79 7.37 23.49
CA LEU A 251 20.41 8.68 23.35
C LEU A 251 19.53 9.79 23.96
N SER A 252 20.18 10.84 24.43
CA SER A 252 19.52 12.07 24.84
C SER A 252 19.30 13.01 23.66
N ILE A 253 18.13 13.65 23.60
CA ILE A 253 17.86 14.69 22.63
C ILE A 253 18.50 15.99 23.13
N LEU A 254 19.51 16.47 22.41
CA LEU A 254 20.23 17.71 22.73
C LEU A 254 19.52 18.94 22.15
N ALA A 255 18.93 18.82 20.97
CA ALA A 255 18.09 19.84 20.34
C ALA A 255 16.98 19.16 19.50
N GLU A 256 15.79 19.75 19.53
CA GLU A 256 14.62 19.29 18.78
C GLU A 256 14.30 20.26 17.64
N GLY A 257 13.65 19.74 16.58
CA GLY A 257 13.14 20.58 15.50
C GLY A 257 14.25 21.37 14.78
N ILE A 258 15.43 20.76 14.62
CA ILE A 258 16.61 21.43 14.01
C ILE A 258 16.53 21.53 12.48
N HIS A 259 15.47 21.00 11.87
CA HIS A 259 15.21 21.09 10.43
C HIS A 259 14.71 22.47 10.05
N SER A 260 15.06 22.93 8.83
CA SER A 260 14.73 24.29 8.35
C SER A 260 13.39 24.37 7.61
N ASN A 261 12.72 23.23 7.34
CA ASN A 261 11.44 23.18 6.64
C ASN A 261 10.39 22.44 7.49
N ASP A 262 9.53 23.22 8.15
CA ASP A 262 8.46 22.68 9.01
C ASP A 262 7.38 21.91 8.27
N SER A 263 7.25 22.10 6.96
CA SER A 263 6.27 21.40 6.10
C SER A 263 6.81 20.12 5.47
N ASN A 264 7.98 19.63 5.92
CA ASN A 264 8.54 18.40 5.36
C ASN A 264 7.83 17.16 5.90
N HIS A 265 7.07 16.51 5.03
CA HIS A 265 6.34 15.29 5.34
C HIS A 265 6.71 14.18 4.36
N THR A 266 6.70 12.95 4.85
CA THR A 266 6.77 11.75 4.01
C THR A 266 5.44 11.02 4.08
N ARG A 267 4.89 10.71 2.92
CA ARG A 267 3.68 9.92 2.74
C ARG A 267 4.06 8.46 2.56
N PHE A 268 3.41 7.59 3.32
CA PHE A 268 3.61 6.15 3.31
C PHE A 268 2.34 5.45 2.90
N TYR A 269 2.44 4.42 2.06
CA TYR A 269 1.37 3.45 1.84
C TYR A 269 1.49 2.29 2.82
N ILE A 270 0.32 1.83 3.26
CA ILE A 270 0.16 0.57 3.96
C ILE A 270 -0.27 -0.45 2.92
N VAL A 271 0.58 -1.44 2.67
CA VAL A 271 0.32 -2.48 1.67
C VAL A 271 0.00 -3.81 2.32
N SER A 272 -0.86 -4.60 1.68
CA SER A 272 -1.26 -5.94 2.12
C SER A 272 -1.40 -6.87 0.92
N ALA A 273 -1.26 -8.16 1.12
CA ALA A 273 -1.58 -9.18 0.11
C ALA A 273 -3.09 -9.24 -0.19
N THR A 274 -3.93 -8.68 0.68
CA THR A 274 -5.39 -8.71 0.56
C THR A 274 -5.96 -7.30 0.44
N PRO A 275 -7.07 -7.11 -0.33
CA PRO A 275 -7.63 -5.79 -0.62
C PRO A 275 -8.53 -5.22 0.50
N THR A 276 -8.36 -5.67 1.75
CA THR A 276 -9.21 -5.22 2.86
C THR A 276 -8.77 -3.84 3.33
N SER A 277 -9.60 -2.81 3.07
CA SER A 277 -9.36 -1.45 3.56
C SER A 277 -9.37 -1.39 5.10
N ILE A 278 -8.52 -0.54 5.65
CA ILE A 278 -8.52 -0.17 7.06
C ILE A 278 -9.21 1.19 7.18
N GLY A 279 -10.36 1.23 7.85
CA GLY A 279 -11.21 2.42 7.96
C GLY A 279 -12.19 2.58 6.79
N VAL A 280 -12.89 3.73 6.76
CA VAL A 280 -13.86 4.08 5.71
C VAL A 280 -13.11 4.73 4.56
N PRO A 281 -13.14 4.16 3.34
CA PRO A 281 -12.42 4.71 2.20
C PRO A 281 -12.95 6.08 1.78
N ASP A 282 -12.03 7.03 1.63
CA ASP A 282 -12.27 8.37 1.07
C ASP A 282 -11.23 8.73 -0.02
N LYS A 283 -10.29 7.81 -0.27
CA LYS A 283 -9.25 7.89 -1.29
C LYS A 283 -9.08 6.55 -2.00
N ALA A 284 -8.74 6.59 -3.28
CA ALA A 284 -8.40 5.39 -4.06
C ALA A 284 -7.14 5.63 -4.88
N THR A 285 -6.34 4.59 -5.05
CA THR A 285 -5.20 4.58 -5.97
C THR A 285 -5.42 3.54 -7.05
N LEU A 286 -5.23 3.93 -8.28
CA LEU A 286 -5.29 3.03 -9.43
C LEU A 286 -4.08 3.21 -10.35
N THR A 287 -3.84 2.22 -11.19
CA THR A 287 -2.80 2.26 -12.20
C THR A 287 -3.37 1.87 -13.55
N PHE A 288 -2.85 2.47 -14.62
CA PHE A 288 -3.21 2.16 -16.00
C PHE A 288 -2.09 2.53 -16.96
N THR A 289 -2.12 1.92 -18.13
CA THR A 289 -1.28 2.30 -19.26
C THR A 289 -2.14 2.92 -20.36
N VAL A 290 -1.57 3.81 -21.15
CA VAL A 290 -2.24 4.41 -22.33
C VAL A 290 -1.40 4.17 -23.58
N ARG A 291 -2.06 4.02 -24.71
CA ARG A 291 -1.35 3.97 -25.99
C ARG A 291 -0.63 5.30 -26.22
N HIS A 292 0.54 5.23 -26.82
CA HIS A 292 1.31 6.41 -27.17
C HIS A 292 0.70 7.16 -28.38
N GLU A 293 -0.50 7.70 -28.19
CA GLU A 293 -1.28 8.42 -29.19
C GLU A 293 -1.73 9.79 -28.65
N ARG A 294 -2.04 10.71 -29.59
CA ARG A 294 -2.48 12.06 -29.20
C ARG A 294 -3.78 12.01 -28.42
N GLY A 295 -3.79 12.60 -27.23
CA GLY A 295 -5.00 12.81 -26.43
C GLY A 295 -5.45 11.59 -25.60
N THR A 296 -4.78 10.43 -25.65
CA THR A 296 -5.18 9.23 -24.87
C THR A 296 -5.16 9.49 -23.37
N LEU A 297 -4.08 10.06 -22.83
CA LEU A 297 -4.03 10.44 -21.41
C LEU A 297 -5.12 11.44 -21.04
N MET A 298 -5.36 12.45 -21.88
CA MET A 298 -6.40 13.44 -21.60
C MET A 298 -7.80 12.79 -21.53
N ARG A 299 -8.13 11.84 -22.42
CA ARG A 299 -9.40 11.12 -22.36
C ARG A 299 -9.53 10.30 -21.08
N ALA A 300 -8.48 9.57 -20.70
CA ALA A 300 -8.47 8.83 -19.44
C ALA A 300 -8.70 9.76 -18.22
N LEU A 301 -8.01 10.91 -18.16
CA LEU A 301 -8.19 11.89 -17.10
C LEU A 301 -9.61 12.51 -17.09
N SER A 302 -10.25 12.65 -18.25
CA SER A 302 -11.62 13.17 -18.36
C SER A 302 -12.64 12.25 -17.69
N SER A 303 -12.41 10.94 -17.63
CA SER A 303 -13.26 9.98 -16.92
C SER A 303 -13.33 10.26 -15.41
N PHE A 304 -12.22 10.70 -14.79
CA PHE A 304 -12.22 11.09 -13.38
C PHE A 304 -13.09 12.33 -13.13
N VAL A 305 -12.98 13.33 -14.01
CA VAL A 305 -13.79 14.56 -13.93
C VAL A 305 -15.27 14.24 -14.10
N ALA A 306 -15.63 13.39 -15.06
CA ALA A 306 -17.02 12.99 -15.31
C ALA A 306 -17.65 12.26 -14.11
N MET A 307 -16.84 11.54 -13.32
CA MET A 307 -17.27 10.88 -12.09
C MET A 307 -17.23 11.79 -10.85
N GLY A 308 -16.87 13.08 -11.00
CA GLY A 308 -16.76 14.03 -9.89
C GLY A 308 -15.63 13.69 -8.92
N MET A 309 -14.59 12.97 -9.37
CA MET A 309 -13.42 12.63 -8.56
C MET A 309 -12.33 13.67 -8.76
N ASN A 310 -11.61 13.98 -7.66
CA ASN A 310 -10.46 14.88 -7.70
C ASN A 310 -9.17 14.06 -7.75
N LEU A 311 -8.29 14.40 -8.71
CA LEU A 311 -6.97 13.83 -8.84
C LEU A 311 -6.02 14.55 -7.89
N THR A 312 -5.50 13.85 -6.89
CA THR A 312 -4.60 14.42 -5.87
C THR A 312 -3.13 14.13 -6.11
N HIS A 313 -2.83 13.07 -6.88
CA HIS A 313 -1.47 12.70 -7.27
C HIS A 313 -1.49 11.99 -8.63
N ILE A 314 -0.47 12.23 -9.43
CA ILE A 314 -0.19 11.48 -10.66
C ILE A 314 1.31 11.27 -10.80
N GLU A 315 1.70 10.01 -10.98
CA GLU A 315 3.10 9.60 -11.23
C GLU A 315 3.15 8.77 -12.49
N SER A 316 4.15 9.00 -13.34
CA SER A 316 4.35 8.22 -14.56
C SER A 316 5.64 7.42 -14.47
N ARG A 317 5.57 6.10 -14.76
CA ARG A 317 6.71 5.21 -14.77
C ARG A 317 6.87 4.57 -16.16
N PRO A 318 8.10 4.59 -16.75
CA PRO A 318 8.33 3.90 -18.02
C PRO A 318 8.16 2.40 -17.83
N LEU A 319 7.51 1.73 -18.77
CA LEU A 319 7.44 0.27 -18.82
C LEU A 319 8.78 -0.29 -19.26
N ARG A 320 9.32 -1.28 -18.51
CA ARG A 320 10.66 -1.85 -18.79
C ARG A 320 10.72 -2.61 -20.11
N ASP A 321 9.61 -3.22 -20.52
CA ASP A 321 9.53 -4.12 -21.67
C ASP A 321 8.94 -3.46 -22.93
N ALA A 322 8.57 -2.18 -22.87
CA ALA A 322 7.95 -1.45 -23.97
C ALA A 322 8.58 -0.05 -24.13
N SER A 323 9.22 0.18 -25.28
CA SER A 323 9.86 1.48 -25.58
C SER A 323 8.81 2.58 -25.69
N TRP A 324 8.94 3.62 -24.88
CA TRP A 324 8.09 4.82 -24.89
C TRP A 324 6.65 4.62 -24.37
N GLU A 325 6.36 3.52 -23.66
CA GLU A 325 5.11 3.33 -22.97
C GLU A 325 5.26 3.64 -21.47
N TYR A 326 4.18 4.19 -20.88
CA TYR A 326 4.18 4.63 -19.49
C TYR A 326 3.01 4.03 -18.74
N CYS A 327 3.32 3.56 -17.53
CA CYS A 327 2.33 3.22 -16.52
C CYS A 327 2.08 4.46 -15.66
N PHE A 328 0.81 4.84 -15.52
CA PHE A 328 0.38 5.94 -14.67
C PHE A 328 -0.17 5.41 -13.36
N TYR A 329 0.26 6.00 -12.27
CA TYR A 329 -0.28 5.78 -10.93
C TYR A 329 -1.02 7.06 -10.54
N VAL A 330 -2.27 6.93 -10.13
CA VAL A 330 -3.11 8.08 -9.79
C VAL A 330 -3.83 7.87 -8.47
N ASP A 331 -3.83 8.92 -7.64
CA ASP A 331 -4.60 8.98 -6.41
C ASP A 331 -5.83 9.86 -6.63
N LEU A 332 -6.98 9.34 -6.25
CA LEU A 332 -8.27 9.98 -6.41
C LEU A 332 -8.94 10.16 -5.05
N THR A 333 -9.56 11.31 -4.86
CA THR A 333 -10.46 11.59 -3.72
C THR A 333 -11.84 11.95 -4.24
N GLY A 334 -12.85 11.87 -3.36
CA GLY A 334 -14.25 12.10 -3.69
C GLY A 334 -15.10 10.87 -3.43
N ASN A 335 -16.05 10.58 -4.30
CA ASN A 335 -16.94 9.43 -4.13
C ASN A 335 -16.28 8.12 -4.58
N VAL A 336 -15.44 7.56 -3.73
CA VAL A 336 -14.69 6.30 -3.96
C VAL A 336 -15.45 5.06 -3.48
N SER A 337 -16.78 5.07 -3.48
CA SER A 337 -17.57 3.88 -3.19
C SER A 337 -17.28 2.75 -4.19
N GLU A 338 -17.43 1.50 -3.76
CA GLU A 338 -17.17 0.30 -4.60
C GLU A 338 -17.95 0.37 -5.93
N GLY A 339 -19.22 0.82 -5.90
CA GLY A 339 -20.04 0.97 -7.11
C GLY A 339 -19.48 2.01 -8.09
N ASN A 340 -19.05 3.17 -7.58
CA ASN A 340 -18.47 4.22 -8.41
C ASN A 340 -17.10 3.84 -8.97
N LEU A 341 -16.27 3.20 -8.18
CA LEU A 341 -14.96 2.69 -8.64
C LEU A 341 -15.13 1.64 -9.74
N ARG A 342 -16.14 0.77 -9.63
CA ARG A 342 -16.46 -0.18 -10.71
C ARG A 342 -16.84 0.52 -12.00
N ILE A 343 -17.77 1.51 -11.94
CA ILE A 343 -18.18 2.30 -13.11
C ILE A 343 -16.98 3.04 -13.71
N LEU A 344 -16.12 3.63 -12.87
CA LEU A 344 -14.90 4.29 -13.32
C LEU A 344 -13.98 3.33 -14.07
N LEU A 345 -13.69 2.15 -13.52
CA LEU A 345 -12.84 1.15 -14.15
C LEU A 345 -13.40 0.69 -15.51
N GLU A 346 -14.71 0.49 -15.59
CA GLU A 346 -15.40 0.18 -16.86
C GLU A 346 -15.24 1.31 -17.88
N SER A 347 -15.39 2.57 -17.45
CA SER A 347 -15.22 3.73 -18.35
C SER A 347 -13.80 3.90 -18.87
N LEU A 348 -12.80 3.59 -18.03
CA LEU A 348 -11.39 3.68 -18.38
C LEU A 348 -10.94 2.63 -19.40
N GLN A 349 -11.61 1.47 -19.47
CA GLN A 349 -11.23 0.37 -20.37
C GLN A 349 -11.22 0.77 -21.86
N ALA A 350 -12.01 1.78 -22.24
CA ALA A 350 -12.06 2.26 -23.62
C ALA A 350 -10.79 3.02 -24.06
N ASP A 351 -10.14 3.72 -23.13
CA ASP A 351 -9.01 4.63 -23.38
C ASP A 351 -7.70 4.19 -22.74
N THR A 352 -7.72 3.11 -21.93
CA THR A 352 -6.55 2.63 -21.19
C THR A 352 -6.33 1.13 -21.36
N GLU A 353 -5.11 0.69 -21.08
CA GLU A 353 -4.74 -0.71 -21.01
C GLU A 353 -4.27 -1.03 -19.59
N ASN A 354 -4.37 -2.30 -19.18
CA ASN A 354 -3.89 -2.79 -17.87
C ASN A 354 -4.41 -1.97 -16.67
N CYS A 355 -5.63 -1.44 -16.75
CA CYS A 355 -6.22 -0.66 -15.67
C CYS A 355 -6.49 -1.54 -14.45
N ARG A 356 -5.91 -1.16 -13.29
CA ARG A 356 -6.04 -1.91 -12.04
C ARG A 356 -6.27 -0.95 -10.87
N LEU A 357 -7.25 -1.25 -10.02
CA LEU A 357 -7.42 -0.63 -8.71
C LEU A 357 -6.38 -1.23 -7.77
N LEU A 358 -5.46 -0.40 -7.26
CA LEU A 358 -4.46 -0.80 -6.27
C LEU A 358 -5.05 -0.82 -4.86
N GLY A 359 -6.03 0.05 -4.58
CA GLY A 359 -6.77 0.06 -3.33
C GLY A 359 -7.72 1.23 -3.20
N ALA A 360 -8.72 1.06 -2.32
CA ALA A 360 -9.53 2.14 -1.79
C ALA A 360 -9.35 2.12 -0.27
N TYR A 361 -9.00 3.26 0.33
CA TYR A 361 -8.56 3.35 1.71
C TYR A 361 -8.87 4.72 2.30
N GLN A 362 -8.72 4.85 3.61
CA GLN A 362 -8.83 6.13 4.30
C GLN A 362 -7.54 6.94 4.08
N ALA A 363 -7.69 8.17 3.58
CA ALA A 363 -6.58 9.10 3.42
C ALA A 363 -5.96 9.46 4.77
N ALA A 364 -4.64 9.63 4.81
CA ALA A 364 -3.98 10.20 5.97
C ALA A 364 -4.46 11.63 6.20
N ARG A 365 -4.72 11.97 7.45
CA ARG A 365 -5.00 13.34 7.89
C ARG A 365 -3.78 13.87 8.59
N GLU A 366 -3.43 15.13 8.33
CA GLU A 366 -2.45 15.81 9.17
C GLU A 366 -2.93 15.74 10.62
N GLN A 367 -2.14 15.13 11.48
CA GLN A 367 -2.42 15.18 12.92
C GLN A 367 -2.26 16.64 13.34
N GLY A 368 -3.40 17.32 13.52
CA GLY A 368 -3.41 18.64 14.09
C GLY A 368 -2.70 18.61 15.44
N HIS A 369 -1.86 19.61 15.69
CA HIS A 369 -1.29 19.81 17.01
C HIS A 369 -2.44 19.90 18.02
N ALA A 370 -2.55 18.93 18.93
CA ALA A 370 -3.39 19.00 20.11
C ALA A 370 -2.63 19.73 21.21
#